data_b4cba63cc2d21acdc6f29691f671c9b8
#
_entry.id   b4cba63cc2d21acdc6f29691f671c9b8
#
_cell.length_a   1.000
_cell.length_b   1.000
_cell.length_c   1.000
_cell.angle_alpha   90.00
_cell.angle_beta   90.00
_cell.angle_gamma   90.00
#
_symmetry.space_group_name_H-M   'P 1'
#
loop_
_entity.id
_entity.type
_entity.pdbx_description
1 polymer ?
#
loop_
_entity_poly.entity_id
_entity_poly.type
_entity_poly.pdbx_seq_one_letter_code
_entity_poly.pdbx_strand_id
1 'polypeptide(L)'
;MTGDFEEILDFVIVGSGGGSMAAALYLASIGKSCVILEKTAKIGGSTAMSGGILWIPANPLMAREGVPDSTEAGRRYMDATVGMDAGPGAAPARKDAFLRAGPEMVEFLEKHGMKFIRVEGWADYYDDRDGGCTRSRSIAAPMLDARKMGALFDKLRLGPLVMPLPADQTRNIGLATRTARGMWEGAKLLWRIWLGNRRGKPILSYGGALQGRMLMLADRAGISIRTATGVVELIENGGRITGVIIDSNGQRKRIGARLGVLINAGGFSHNEQMRKQYQPQPSSVVWTNANPGDTGEMIQVAQQHGAALDLMDQAWWVPGTSPVPGAPCFMHNIDLSKPHCIVVNRNGRRIMNESQSYMANGQALYRHDVPAYLIMESRHRKRYPWGYQAPGITPPEWESSGYLKKANTLEELAARCGIDPQGLRDEITKFNGFATSGRDLDFHRGDRGYDRWFGDPTVKPNPNLGAIEQPPFYAFEMVPGDVGTAGGIVTDEHARVLREDGSIIDGLYATGNSTASVMGRCYPAAGASIAASFVFAYIAAQHAAKASSPSESKASQRHG
;
A
#
# COMPACT_ATOMS: atom_id res chain seq x y z
N MET A 1 32.18 -22.24 17.98
CA MET A 1 32.21 -21.20 19.03
C MET A 1 30.82 -20.57 19.05
N THR A 2 30.00 -20.91 20.06
CA THR A 2 28.74 -20.26 20.35
C THR A 2 29.09 -18.86 20.86
N GLY A 3 29.11 -17.89 19.97
CA GLY A 3 29.27 -16.48 20.39
C GLY A 3 28.20 -16.14 21.41
N ASP A 4 28.59 -15.54 22.52
CA ASP A 4 27.71 -15.23 23.64
C ASP A 4 26.56 -14.34 23.21
N PHE A 5 25.37 -14.93 23.06
CA PHE A 5 24.11 -14.17 22.91
C PHE A 5 23.70 -13.65 24.28
N GLU A 6 23.36 -12.36 24.35
CA GLU A 6 22.80 -11.78 25.57
C GLU A 6 21.38 -12.32 25.87
N GLU A 7 20.65 -12.68 24.81
CA GLU A 7 19.32 -13.25 24.88
C GLU A 7 19.11 -14.24 23.74
N ILE A 8 18.39 -15.34 23.98
CA ILE A 8 18.02 -16.31 22.95
C ILE A 8 16.51 -16.53 23.00
N LEU A 9 15.84 -16.23 21.88
CA LEU A 9 14.40 -16.40 21.66
C LEU A 9 14.15 -17.50 20.62
N ASP A 10 12.90 -17.91 20.48
CA ASP A 10 12.57 -18.82 19.38
C ASP A 10 12.61 -18.09 18.04
N PHE A 11 12.10 -16.87 17.96
CA PHE A 11 12.01 -16.13 16.70
C PHE A 11 12.28 -14.63 16.87
N VAL A 12 13.02 -14.03 15.96
CA VAL A 12 13.27 -12.58 15.93
C VAL A 12 12.58 -11.98 14.72
N ILE A 13 11.84 -10.91 14.93
CA ILE A 13 11.09 -10.21 13.88
C ILE A 13 11.61 -8.78 13.74
N VAL A 14 12.05 -8.41 12.54
CA VAL A 14 12.65 -7.11 12.25
C VAL A 14 11.64 -6.19 11.58
N GLY A 15 11.34 -5.06 12.22
CA GLY A 15 10.29 -4.10 11.85
C GLY A 15 8.96 -4.39 12.53
N SER A 16 8.13 -3.35 12.69
CA SER A 16 6.84 -3.41 13.44
C SER A 16 5.61 -3.23 12.56
N GLY A 17 5.72 -3.54 11.26
CA GLY A 17 4.60 -3.52 10.33
C GLY A 17 3.50 -4.53 10.67
N GLY A 18 2.38 -4.48 9.94
CA GLY A 18 1.22 -5.36 10.19
C GLY A 18 1.55 -6.84 10.14
N GLY A 19 2.35 -7.27 9.16
CA GLY A 19 2.80 -8.66 9.05
C GLY A 19 3.57 -9.12 10.27
N SER A 20 4.45 -8.29 10.83
CA SER A 20 5.23 -8.62 12.04
C SER A 20 4.34 -8.98 13.22
N MET A 21 3.27 -8.21 13.42
CA MET A 21 2.33 -8.50 14.52
C MET A 21 1.51 -9.77 14.26
N ALA A 22 1.18 -10.08 13.00
CA ALA A 22 0.49 -11.32 12.65
C ALA A 22 1.38 -12.55 12.94
N ALA A 23 2.66 -12.52 12.55
CA ALA A 23 3.62 -13.56 12.86
C ALA A 23 3.81 -13.74 14.37
N ALA A 24 4.00 -12.63 15.09
CA ALA A 24 4.22 -12.67 16.54
C ALA A 24 3.00 -13.23 17.29
N LEU A 25 1.78 -12.83 16.89
CA LEU A 25 0.54 -13.37 17.46
C LEU A 25 0.41 -14.87 17.22
N TYR A 26 0.76 -15.37 16.03
CA TYR A 26 0.76 -16.79 15.76
C TYR A 26 1.75 -17.53 16.67
N LEU A 27 2.98 -17.07 16.76
CA LEU A 27 4.02 -17.69 17.60
C LEU A 27 3.62 -17.69 19.08
N ALA A 28 3.13 -16.56 19.59
CA ALA A 28 2.63 -16.46 20.97
C ALA A 28 1.48 -17.43 21.23
N SER A 29 0.56 -17.62 20.26
CA SER A 29 -0.60 -18.53 20.41
C SER A 29 -0.22 -20.01 20.59
N ILE A 30 1.01 -20.37 20.18
CA ILE A 30 1.56 -21.74 20.31
C ILE A 30 2.72 -21.82 21.33
N GLY A 31 2.85 -20.79 22.19
CA GLY A 31 3.84 -20.77 23.28
C GLY A 31 5.30 -20.55 22.85
N LYS A 32 5.55 -20.03 21.64
CA LYS A 32 6.90 -19.70 21.16
C LYS A 32 7.29 -18.28 21.55
N SER A 33 8.51 -18.13 22.07
CA SER A 33 9.05 -16.80 22.43
C SER A 33 9.48 -16.03 21.19
N CYS A 34 9.06 -14.75 21.10
CA CYS A 34 9.49 -13.87 20.02
C CYS A 34 9.66 -12.42 20.49
N VAL A 35 10.39 -11.64 19.70
CA VAL A 35 10.54 -10.19 19.87
C VAL A 35 10.37 -9.48 18.54
N ILE A 36 9.70 -8.32 18.56
CA ILE A 36 9.66 -7.39 17.43
C ILE A 36 10.66 -6.26 17.71
N LEU A 37 11.58 -6.05 16.77
CA LEU A 37 12.62 -5.02 16.84
C LEU A 37 12.28 -3.90 15.86
N GLU A 38 12.00 -2.70 16.38
CA GLU A 38 11.64 -1.52 15.58
C GLU A 38 12.72 -0.44 15.73
N LYS A 39 13.33 -0.05 14.61
CA LYS A 39 14.43 0.94 14.63
C LYS A 39 13.99 2.34 15.03
N THR A 40 12.74 2.70 14.78
CA THR A 40 12.19 4.02 15.12
C THR A 40 11.51 4.03 16.49
N ALA A 41 11.22 5.23 16.99
CA ALA A 41 10.46 5.38 18.24
C ALA A 41 8.97 5.06 18.12
N LYS A 42 8.45 4.85 16.90
CA LYS A 42 7.02 4.62 16.61
C LYS A 42 6.80 3.29 15.95
N ILE A 43 5.73 2.62 16.36
CA ILE A 43 5.31 1.28 15.93
C ILE A 43 4.32 1.40 14.77
N GLY A 44 4.41 0.50 13.79
CA GLY A 44 3.39 0.30 12.77
C GLY A 44 3.82 0.53 11.32
N GLY A 45 5.01 1.12 11.09
CA GLY A 45 5.58 1.31 9.76
C GLY A 45 4.62 1.98 8.77
N SER A 46 4.80 1.72 7.48
CA SER A 46 3.93 2.21 6.39
C SER A 46 2.50 1.65 6.51
N THR A 47 2.29 0.49 7.14
CA THR A 47 0.95 -0.07 7.36
C THR A 47 0.06 0.86 8.18
N ALA A 48 0.60 1.48 9.24
CA ALA A 48 -0.16 2.40 10.09
C ALA A 48 -0.53 3.71 9.38
N MET A 49 0.22 4.10 8.35
CA MET A 49 0.01 5.32 7.55
C MET A 49 -0.89 5.09 6.33
N SER A 50 -1.17 3.83 6.01
CA SER A 50 -1.86 3.38 4.79
C SER A 50 -3.39 3.49 4.87
N GLY A 51 -4.09 3.10 3.78
CA GLY A 51 -5.53 2.89 3.75
C GLY A 51 -6.03 1.75 4.66
N GLY A 52 -5.15 0.93 5.25
CA GLY A 52 -5.49 -0.11 6.21
C GLY A 52 -6.39 -1.22 5.66
N ILE A 53 -6.33 -1.47 4.37
CA ILE A 53 -7.13 -2.43 3.64
C ILE A 53 -6.28 -3.67 3.37
N LEU A 54 -6.90 -4.86 3.42
CA LEU A 54 -6.31 -6.14 3.04
C LEU A 54 -7.16 -6.75 1.92
N TRP A 55 -6.55 -7.03 0.78
CA TRP A 55 -7.19 -7.74 -0.32
C TRP A 55 -6.99 -9.24 -0.15
N ILE A 56 -8.06 -9.96 0.14
CA ILE A 56 -8.03 -11.40 0.41
C ILE A 56 -9.15 -12.06 -0.39
N PRO A 57 -8.86 -12.69 -1.53
CA PRO A 57 -9.82 -13.53 -2.23
C PRO A 57 -10.37 -14.65 -1.34
N ALA A 58 -11.63 -14.99 -1.53
CA ALA A 58 -12.34 -16.02 -0.77
C ALA A 58 -12.32 -15.81 0.76
N ASN A 59 -12.23 -14.57 1.24
CA ASN A 59 -12.18 -14.30 2.68
C ASN A 59 -13.50 -14.69 3.39
N PRO A 60 -13.42 -15.05 4.69
CA PRO A 60 -14.59 -15.56 5.43
C PRO A 60 -15.72 -14.54 5.57
N LEU A 61 -15.46 -13.24 5.42
CA LEU A 61 -16.52 -12.24 5.44
C LEU A 61 -17.40 -12.32 4.19
N MET A 62 -16.81 -12.62 3.01
CA MET A 62 -17.59 -12.83 1.79
C MET A 62 -18.58 -13.99 1.95
N ALA A 63 -18.11 -15.11 2.48
CA ALA A 63 -18.97 -16.28 2.73
C ALA A 63 -20.10 -15.95 3.72
N ARG A 64 -19.82 -15.25 4.80
CA ARG A 64 -20.82 -14.81 5.80
C ARG A 64 -21.86 -13.85 5.22
N GLU A 65 -21.48 -13.03 4.25
CA GLU A 65 -22.37 -12.05 3.60
C GLU A 65 -23.04 -12.60 2.33
N GLY A 66 -22.85 -13.87 2.00
CA GLY A 66 -23.41 -14.50 0.81
C GLY A 66 -22.86 -13.94 -0.51
N VAL A 67 -21.62 -13.47 -0.49
CA VAL A 67 -20.91 -13.00 -1.69
C VAL A 67 -20.10 -14.16 -2.26
N PRO A 68 -20.43 -14.67 -3.46
CA PRO A 68 -19.70 -15.79 -4.04
C PRO A 68 -18.27 -15.39 -4.41
N ASP A 69 -17.30 -16.18 -3.98
CA ASP A 69 -15.91 -16.09 -4.40
C ASP A 69 -15.21 -17.43 -4.10
N SER A 70 -14.06 -17.66 -4.74
CA SER A 70 -13.25 -18.86 -4.50
C SER A 70 -11.77 -18.59 -4.71
N THR A 71 -10.94 -19.49 -4.18
CA THR A 71 -9.50 -19.50 -4.41
C THR A 71 -9.16 -19.59 -5.90
N GLU A 72 -9.92 -20.38 -6.67
CA GLU A 72 -9.75 -20.56 -8.11
C GLU A 72 -10.09 -19.27 -8.87
N ALA A 73 -11.15 -18.54 -8.47
CA ALA A 73 -11.47 -17.24 -9.05
C ALA A 73 -10.35 -16.23 -8.74
N GLY A 74 -9.86 -16.22 -7.51
CA GLY A 74 -8.70 -15.42 -7.12
C GLY A 74 -7.45 -15.76 -7.93
N ARG A 75 -7.21 -17.05 -8.21
CA ARG A 75 -6.08 -17.51 -9.02
C ARG A 75 -6.20 -17.05 -10.47
N ARG A 76 -7.34 -17.26 -11.13
CA ARG A 76 -7.57 -16.76 -12.50
C ARG A 76 -7.37 -15.26 -12.59
N TYR A 77 -7.85 -14.52 -11.59
CA TYR A 77 -7.66 -13.08 -11.55
C TYR A 77 -6.20 -12.66 -11.41
N MET A 78 -5.42 -13.31 -10.54
CA MET A 78 -3.99 -13.05 -10.44
C MET A 78 -3.25 -13.41 -11.73
N ASP A 79 -3.59 -14.51 -12.38
CA ASP A 79 -2.97 -14.90 -13.65
C ASP A 79 -3.32 -13.93 -14.79
N ALA A 80 -4.56 -13.40 -14.81
CA ALA A 80 -5.00 -12.42 -15.80
C ALA A 80 -4.44 -10.99 -15.60
N THR A 81 -3.98 -10.67 -14.39
CA THR A 81 -3.53 -9.31 -14.02
C THR A 81 -2.04 -9.23 -13.69
N VAL A 82 -1.53 -10.12 -12.87
CA VAL A 82 -0.11 -10.22 -12.51
C VAL A 82 0.68 -10.94 -13.59
N GLY A 83 0.05 -11.93 -14.24
CA GLY A 83 0.67 -12.81 -15.23
C GLY A 83 1.00 -14.19 -14.65
N MET A 84 1.04 -15.20 -15.54
CA MET A 84 1.36 -16.58 -15.15
C MET A 84 2.85 -16.73 -14.77
N ASP A 85 3.72 -16.10 -15.55
CA ASP A 85 5.18 -16.06 -15.35
C ASP A 85 5.64 -14.61 -15.19
N ALA A 86 5.57 -14.10 -13.96
CA ALA A 86 5.88 -12.71 -13.62
C ALA A 86 7.16 -12.59 -12.76
N GLY A 87 8.08 -13.56 -12.91
CA GLY A 87 9.36 -13.59 -12.21
C GLY A 87 9.31 -14.27 -10.83
N PRO A 88 10.49 -14.44 -10.20
CA PRO A 88 10.63 -15.16 -8.93
C PRO A 88 9.76 -14.58 -7.81
N GLY A 89 9.65 -13.25 -7.75
CA GLY A 89 8.80 -12.56 -6.77
C GLY A 89 7.33 -12.94 -6.85
N ALA A 90 6.80 -13.20 -8.05
CA ALA A 90 5.41 -13.56 -8.32
C ALA A 90 5.25 -14.99 -8.86
N ALA A 91 6.12 -15.90 -8.42
CA ALA A 91 6.09 -17.31 -8.81
C ALA A 91 4.72 -17.97 -8.54
N PRO A 92 4.28 -18.94 -9.38
CA PRO A 92 3.00 -19.62 -9.21
C PRO A 92 2.76 -20.17 -7.80
N ALA A 93 3.78 -20.84 -7.21
CA ALA A 93 3.69 -21.42 -5.86
C ALA A 93 3.43 -20.34 -4.78
N ARG A 94 4.02 -19.14 -4.93
CA ARG A 94 3.77 -18.01 -4.01
C ARG A 94 2.34 -17.47 -4.15
N LYS A 95 1.82 -17.35 -5.38
CA LYS A 95 0.42 -16.95 -5.60
C LYS A 95 -0.55 -17.95 -4.95
N ASP A 96 -0.31 -19.25 -5.11
CA ASP A 96 -1.11 -20.31 -4.49
C ASP A 96 -1.04 -20.26 -2.96
N ALA A 97 0.16 -20.06 -2.40
CA ALA A 97 0.34 -19.93 -0.96
C ALA A 97 -0.41 -18.69 -0.41
N PHE A 98 -0.33 -17.56 -1.11
CA PHE A 98 -1.07 -16.35 -0.74
C PHE A 98 -2.59 -16.57 -0.71
N LEU A 99 -3.13 -17.18 -1.76
CA LEU A 99 -4.57 -17.43 -1.90
C LEU A 99 -5.10 -18.42 -0.87
N ARG A 100 -4.33 -19.46 -0.55
CA ARG A 100 -4.68 -20.47 0.46
C ARG A 100 -4.60 -19.89 1.87
N ALA A 101 -3.47 -19.29 2.23
CA ALA A 101 -3.23 -18.83 3.59
C ALA A 101 -3.92 -17.51 3.94
N GLY A 102 -4.37 -16.75 2.94
CA GLY A 102 -5.07 -15.48 3.17
C GLY A 102 -6.34 -15.62 4.00
N PRO A 103 -7.33 -16.44 3.60
CA PRO A 103 -8.53 -16.71 4.41
C PRO A 103 -8.20 -17.30 5.78
N GLU A 104 -7.28 -18.27 5.88
CA GLU A 104 -6.84 -18.89 7.12
C GLU A 104 -6.27 -17.85 8.11
N MET A 105 -5.46 -16.92 7.63
CA MET A 105 -4.89 -15.83 8.42
C MET A 105 -5.99 -14.89 8.95
N VAL A 106 -7.01 -14.57 8.12
CA VAL A 106 -8.14 -13.75 8.58
C VAL A 106 -8.90 -14.45 9.70
N GLU A 107 -9.24 -15.72 9.54
CA GLU A 107 -9.92 -16.52 10.59
C GLU A 107 -9.08 -16.61 11.86
N PHE A 108 -7.77 -16.85 11.73
CA PHE A 108 -6.84 -16.85 12.84
C PHE A 108 -6.87 -15.52 13.60
N LEU A 109 -6.77 -14.40 12.91
CA LEU A 109 -6.76 -13.07 13.54
C LEU A 109 -8.11 -12.75 14.20
N GLU A 110 -9.24 -13.11 13.58
CA GLU A 110 -10.58 -12.93 14.18
C GLU A 110 -10.74 -13.78 15.45
N LYS A 111 -10.29 -15.03 15.43
CA LYS A 111 -10.29 -15.91 16.62
C LYS A 111 -9.50 -15.31 17.78
N HIS A 112 -8.45 -14.54 17.49
CA HIS A 112 -7.62 -13.87 18.51
C HIS A 112 -8.10 -12.45 18.84
N GLY A 113 -9.28 -12.03 18.36
CA GLY A 113 -9.94 -10.79 18.74
C GLY A 113 -9.80 -9.64 17.76
N MET A 114 -9.18 -9.86 16.59
CA MET A 114 -9.23 -8.87 15.51
C MET A 114 -10.66 -8.78 14.97
N LYS A 115 -11.02 -7.57 14.53
CA LYS A 115 -12.32 -7.33 13.89
C LYS A 115 -12.10 -6.77 12.50
N PHE A 116 -12.80 -7.33 11.53
CA PHE A 116 -12.81 -6.85 10.16
C PHE A 116 -14.22 -6.49 9.69
N ILE A 117 -14.30 -5.62 8.72
CA ILE A 117 -15.48 -5.31 7.89
C ILE A 117 -15.08 -5.46 6.44
N ARG A 118 -15.98 -5.96 5.60
CA ARG A 118 -15.77 -5.96 4.14
C ARG A 118 -16.11 -4.58 3.59
N VAL A 119 -15.30 -4.10 2.64
CA VAL A 119 -15.51 -2.79 2.00
C VAL A 119 -16.39 -2.98 0.77
N GLU A 120 -17.70 -3.13 0.98
CA GLU A 120 -18.62 -3.48 -0.09
C GLU A 120 -18.60 -2.50 -1.28
N GLY A 121 -18.65 -3.06 -2.48
CA GLY A 121 -18.70 -2.32 -3.74
C GLY A 121 -17.35 -1.76 -4.22
N TRP A 122 -16.28 -1.89 -3.45
CA TRP A 122 -14.95 -1.56 -3.93
C TRP A 122 -14.42 -2.71 -4.78
N ALA A 123 -14.66 -2.63 -6.09
CA ALA A 123 -14.26 -3.65 -7.06
C ALA A 123 -12.75 -3.86 -7.12
N ASP A 124 -12.32 -5.03 -7.58
CA ASP A 124 -10.95 -5.25 -8.02
C ASP A 124 -10.59 -4.24 -9.11
N TYR A 125 -9.34 -3.81 -9.21
CA TYR A 125 -8.95 -2.70 -10.11
C TYR A 125 -9.10 -3.04 -11.60
N TYR A 126 -9.09 -4.31 -11.91
CA TYR A 126 -9.28 -4.85 -13.24
C TYR A 126 -10.46 -5.84 -13.23
N ASP A 127 -11.59 -5.40 -12.70
CA ASP A 127 -12.80 -6.20 -12.49
C ASP A 127 -13.41 -6.77 -13.77
N ASP A 128 -12.98 -6.29 -14.94
CA ASP A 128 -13.28 -6.78 -16.29
C ASP A 128 -12.42 -7.99 -16.72
N ARG A 129 -11.38 -8.36 -15.95
CA ARG A 129 -10.53 -9.50 -16.25
C ARG A 129 -11.10 -10.80 -15.70
N ASP A 130 -10.65 -11.95 -16.24
CA ASP A 130 -11.08 -13.25 -15.75
C ASP A 130 -10.85 -13.40 -14.25
N GLY A 131 -11.85 -13.90 -13.55
CA GLY A 131 -11.84 -14.03 -12.10
C GLY A 131 -11.99 -12.71 -11.32
N GLY A 132 -12.19 -11.56 -11.99
CA GLY A 132 -12.38 -10.26 -11.35
C GLY A 132 -13.65 -10.19 -10.49
N CYS A 133 -13.61 -9.43 -9.39
CA CYS A 133 -14.71 -9.28 -8.44
C CYS A 133 -15.18 -7.82 -8.35
N THR A 134 -16.46 -7.59 -8.63
CA THR A 134 -17.10 -6.26 -8.53
C THR A 134 -17.63 -5.95 -7.12
N ARG A 135 -17.78 -6.98 -6.26
CA ARG A 135 -18.39 -6.86 -4.93
C ARG A 135 -17.40 -6.74 -3.78
N SER A 136 -16.12 -6.63 -4.08
CA SER A 136 -15.01 -6.45 -3.13
C SER A 136 -14.54 -7.71 -2.39
N ARG A 137 -13.27 -8.02 -2.59
CA ARG A 137 -12.44 -8.95 -1.81
C ARG A 137 -11.68 -8.24 -0.68
N SER A 138 -11.83 -6.92 -0.58
CA SER A 138 -11.08 -6.08 0.35
C SER A 138 -11.79 -5.99 1.70
N ILE A 139 -11.02 -6.19 2.76
CA ILE A 139 -11.46 -6.06 4.15
C ILE A 139 -10.66 -4.99 4.86
N ALA A 140 -11.23 -4.36 5.89
CA ALA A 140 -10.61 -3.30 6.67
C ALA A 140 -10.96 -3.45 8.15
N ALA A 141 -10.13 -2.83 9.02
CA ALA A 141 -10.48 -2.72 10.43
C ALA A 141 -11.58 -1.66 10.63
N PRO A 142 -12.61 -1.90 11.46
CA PRO A 142 -13.54 -0.86 11.86
C PRO A 142 -12.84 0.24 12.65
N MET A 143 -13.39 1.44 12.64
CA MET A 143 -12.85 2.59 13.40
C MET A 143 -12.54 2.22 14.84
N LEU A 144 -11.51 2.85 15.41
CA LEU A 144 -11.03 2.63 16.76
C LEU A 144 -10.96 3.95 17.54
N ASP A 145 -11.64 4.04 18.67
CA ASP A 145 -11.45 5.14 19.61
C ASP A 145 -10.06 4.99 20.27
N ALA A 146 -9.15 5.92 20.00
CA ALA A 146 -7.78 5.88 20.48
C ALA A 146 -7.66 5.89 22.02
N ARG A 147 -8.69 6.33 22.75
CA ARG A 147 -8.72 6.26 24.21
C ARG A 147 -8.65 4.81 24.73
N LYS A 148 -9.17 3.84 23.96
CA LYS A 148 -9.11 2.41 24.30
C LYS A 148 -7.71 1.83 24.26
N MET A 149 -6.76 2.54 23.62
CA MET A 149 -5.36 2.14 23.54
C MET A 149 -4.53 2.57 24.77
N GLY A 150 -5.03 3.51 25.58
CA GLY A 150 -4.26 4.04 26.71
C GLY A 150 -2.90 4.62 26.28
N ALA A 151 -1.83 4.19 26.93
CA ALA A 151 -0.45 4.59 26.64
C ALA A 151 0.08 4.01 25.31
N LEU A 152 -0.52 2.95 24.76
CA LEU A 152 -0.11 2.37 23.48
C LEU A 152 -0.33 3.33 22.31
N PHE A 153 -1.29 4.26 22.43
CA PHE A 153 -1.54 5.26 21.40
C PHE A 153 -0.32 6.12 21.12
N ASP A 154 0.43 6.50 22.16
CA ASP A 154 1.59 7.36 22.04
C ASP A 154 2.77 6.66 21.33
N LYS A 155 2.76 5.33 21.29
CA LYS A 155 3.73 4.50 20.55
C LYS A 155 3.34 4.29 19.08
N LEU A 156 2.05 4.47 18.73
CA LEU A 156 1.57 4.21 17.36
C LEU A 156 2.04 5.30 16.40
N ARG A 157 2.52 4.89 15.22
CA ARG A 157 2.74 5.78 14.09
C ARG A 157 1.38 6.18 13.51
N LEU A 158 1.23 7.45 13.20
CA LEU A 158 0.06 7.96 12.49
C LEU A 158 0.48 8.50 11.14
N GLY A 159 -0.42 8.44 10.17
CA GLY A 159 -0.27 9.14 8.89
C GLY A 159 -0.40 10.66 9.05
N PRO A 160 -0.10 11.42 8.00
CA PRO A 160 -0.15 12.88 8.03
C PRO A 160 -1.56 13.44 8.30
N LEU A 161 -2.59 12.65 7.97
CA LEU A 161 -3.98 13.04 8.17
C LEU A 161 -4.76 11.91 8.87
N VAL A 162 -5.22 12.19 10.09
CA VAL A 162 -6.10 11.29 10.83
C VAL A 162 -7.54 11.68 10.55
N MET A 163 -8.19 10.98 9.62
CA MET A 163 -9.61 11.19 9.31
C MET A 163 -10.46 10.08 9.94
N PRO A 164 -11.45 10.40 10.81
CA PRO A 164 -12.36 9.40 11.38
C PRO A 164 -13.46 8.99 10.39
N LEU A 165 -13.04 8.33 9.31
CA LEU A 165 -13.87 7.94 8.18
C LEU A 165 -13.76 6.41 7.96
N PRO A 166 -14.87 5.65 8.01
CA PRO A 166 -14.84 4.24 7.67
C PRO A 166 -14.41 4.00 6.22
N ALA A 167 -13.68 2.93 5.95
CA ALA A 167 -13.14 2.61 4.64
C ALA A 167 -14.24 2.45 3.56
N ASP A 168 -15.39 1.87 3.93
CA ASP A 168 -16.56 1.69 3.07
C ASP A 168 -17.28 3.00 2.71
N GLN A 169 -16.99 4.10 3.41
CA GLN A 169 -17.59 5.42 3.19
C GLN A 169 -16.68 6.42 2.48
N THR A 170 -15.45 6.04 2.17
CA THR A 170 -14.46 6.92 1.52
C THR A 170 -14.99 7.54 0.21
N ARG A 171 -15.73 6.75 -0.60
CA ARG A 171 -16.38 7.22 -1.82
C ARG A 171 -17.29 8.43 -1.59
N ASN A 172 -18.08 8.40 -0.52
CA ASN A 172 -19.14 9.39 -0.27
C ASN A 172 -18.57 10.77 0.10
N ILE A 173 -17.42 10.81 0.78
CA ILE A 173 -16.76 12.09 1.13
C ILE A 173 -16.32 12.85 -0.12
N GLY A 174 -15.83 12.16 -1.14
CA GLY A 174 -15.51 12.77 -2.43
C GLY A 174 -16.73 13.37 -3.16
N LEU A 175 -17.94 13.15 -2.64
CA LEU A 175 -19.22 13.61 -3.17
C LEU A 175 -20.00 14.47 -2.15
N ALA A 176 -19.31 15.03 -1.14
CA ALA A 176 -19.94 15.80 -0.06
C ALA A 176 -20.74 17.00 -0.54
N THR A 177 -20.39 17.60 -1.68
CA THR A 177 -21.14 18.71 -2.30
C THR A 177 -22.12 18.26 -3.39
N ARG A 178 -22.23 16.96 -3.67
CA ARG A 178 -22.91 16.43 -4.85
C ARG A 178 -24.14 15.58 -4.53
N THR A 179 -24.14 14.87 -3.41
CA THR A 179 -25.21 13.94 -3.06
C THR A 179 -25.65 14.11 -1.61
N ALA A 180 -26.94 13.87 -1.31
CA ALA A 180 -27.45 13.92 0.05
C ALA A 180 -26.69 12.96 1.00
N ARG A 181 -26.33 11.77 0.51
CA ARG A 181 -25.52 10.81 1.28
C ARG A 181 -24.11 11.37 1.54
N GLY A 182 -23.49 12.00 0.55
CA GLY A 182 -22.18 12.64 0.71
C GLY A 182 -22.21 13.77 1.73
N MET A 183 -23.24 14.65 1.69
CA MET A 183 -23.43 15.70 2.68
C MET A 183 -23.59 15.14 4.10
N TRP A 184 -24.38 14.08 4.26
CA TRP A 184 -24.58 13.41 5.55
C TRP A 184 -23.28 12.80 6.10
N GLU A 185 -22.50 12.09 5.26
CA GLU A 185 -21.19 11.55 5.67
C GLU A 185 -20.18 12.66 5.98
N GLY A 186 -20.23 13.78 5.24
CA GLY A 186 -19.44 14.98 5.55
C GLY A 186 -19.78 15.57 6.91
N ALA A 187 -21.06 15.72 7.23
CA ALA A 187 -21.50 16.19 8.54
C ALA A 187 -21.06 15.24 9.67
N LYS A 188 -21.20 13.93 9.46
CA LYS A 188 -20.72 12.93 10.43
C LYS A 188 -19.20 12.98 10.62
N LEU A 189 -18.43 13.20 9.55
CA LEU A 189 -16.98 13.36 9.61
C LEU A 189 -16.60 14.57 10.50
N LEU A 190 -17.20 15.73 10.25
CA LEU A 190 -16.95 16.94 11.05
C LEU A 190 -17.33 16.74 12.51
N TRP A 191 -18.46 16.09 12.78
CA TRP A 191 -18.88 15.76 14.14
C TRP A 191 -17.89 14.81 14.85
N ARG A 192 -17.38 13.79 14.14
CA ARG A 192 -16.39 12.87 14.70
C ARG A 192 -15.05 13.56 14.99
N ILE A 193 -14.62 14.48 14.12
CA ILE A 193 -13.41 15.30 14.35
C ILE A 193 -13.61 16.17 15.60
N TRP A 194 -14.72 16.88 15.68
CA TRP A 194 -15.05 17.70 16.85
C TRP A 194 -15.09 16.88 18.15
N LEU A 195 -15.72 15.70 18.10
CA LEU A 195 -15.79 14.78 19.24
C LEU A 195 -14.40 14.28 19.67
N GLY A 196 -13.55 13.94 18.71
CA GLY A 196 -12.17 13.53 18.97
C GLY A 196 -11.36 14.62 19.66
N ASN A 197 -11.43 15.84 19.13
CA ASN A 197 -10.76 17.01 19.70
C ASN A 197 -11.25 17.30 21.13
N ARG A 198 -12.58 17.24 21.37
CA ARG A 198 -13.15 17.45 22.70
C ARG A 198 -12.76 16.37 23.71
N ARG A 199 -12.47 15.15 23.24
CA ARG A 199 -12.09 14.00 24.07
C ARG A 199 -10.59 13.83 24.26
N GLY A 200 -9.76 14.69 23.64
CA GLY A 200 -8.31 14.70 23.74
C GLY A 200 -7.57 13.59 22.98
N LYS A 201 -8.30 12.62 22.39
CA LYS A 201 -7.73 11.59 21.51
C LYS A 201 -8.64 11.34 20.30
N PRO A 202 -8.07 11.10 19.10
CA PRO A 202 -8.85 10.96 17.87
C PRO A 202 -9.58 9.60 17.82
N ILE A 203 -10.52 9.52 16.87
CA ILE A 203 -11.05 8.26 16.37
C ILE A 203 -10.20 7.86 15.17
N LEU A 204 -9.53 6.72 15.28
CA LEU A 204 -8.66 6.18 14.23
C LEU A 204 -9.48 5.42 13.18
N SER A 205 -9.05 5.49 11.94
CA SER A 205 -9.52 4.70 10.82
C SER A 205 -8.35 4.19 9.99
N TYR A 206 -8.62 3.46 8.92
CA TYR A 206 -7.61 3.00 7.97
C TYR A 206 -6.45 2.24 8.65
N GLY A 207 -5.21 2.51 8.23
CA GLY A 207 -4.01 1.90 8.80
C GLY A 207 -3.83 2.15 10.29
N GLY A 208 -4.22 3.33 10.78
CA GLY A 208 -4.20 3.65 12.20
C GLY A 208 -5.13 2.76 13.03
N ALA A 209 -6.33 2.45 12.54
CA ALA A 209 -7.25 1.53 13.20
C ALA A 209 -6.78 0.07 13.11
N LEU A 210 -6.26 -0.35 11.96
CA LEU A 210 -5.71 -1.68 11.73
C LEU A 210 -4.55 -1.94 12.70
N GLN A 211 -3.52 -1.10 12.65
CA GLN A 211 -2.32 -1.26 13.47
C GLN A 211 -2.57 -1.00 14.96
N GLY A 212 -3.45 -0.05 15.28
CA GLY A 212 -3.85 0.18 16.68
C GLY A 212 -4.49 -1.05 17.29
N ARG A 213 -5.36 -1.77 16.55
CA ARG A 213 -5.94 -3.04 17.01
C ARG A 213 -4.90 -4.14 17.12
N MET A 214 -4.04 -4.29 16.12
CA MET A 214 -2.96 -5.28 16.15
C MET A 214 -2.01 -5.04 17.32
N LEU A 215 -1.65 -3.78 17.61
CA LEU A 215 -0.83 -3.41 18.75
C LEU A 215 -1.49 -3.74 20.09
N MET A 216 -2.81 -3.50 20.21
CA MET A 216 -3.56 -3.90 21.42
C MET A 216 -3.61 -5.42 21.60
N LEU A 217 -3.68 -6.19 20.51
CA LEU A 217 -3.65 -7.65 20.58
C LEU A 217 -2.26 -8.16 20.96
N ALA A 218 -1.21 -7.58 20.38
CA ALA A 218 0.18 -7.91 20.71
C ALA A 218 0.48 -7.64 22.20
N ASP A 219 0.04 -6.49 22.71
CA ASP A 219 0.18 -6.13 24.15
C ASP A 219 -0.53 -7.13 25.06
N ARG A 220 -1.79 -7.49 24.74
CA ARG A 220 -2.56 -8.50 25.50
C ARG A 220 -1.90 -9.89 25.47
N ALA A 221 -1.24 -10.23 24.37
CA ALA A 221 -0.52 -11.50 24.22
C ALA A 221 0.88 -11.48 24.88
N GLY A 222 1.27 -10.36 25.50
CA GLY A 222 2.58 -10.21 26.15
C GLY A 222 3.76 -10.16 25.18
N ILE A 223 3.53 -9.82 23.91
CA ILE A 223 4.58 -9.75 22.88
C ILE A 223 5.48 -8.56 23.14
N SER A 224 6.78 -8.81 23.27
CA SER A 224 7.80 -7.76 23.41
C SER A 224 8.02 -7.02 22.10
N ILE A 225 7.82 -5.71 22.11
CA ILE A 225 8.13 -4.80 21.00
C ILE A 225 9.14 -3.77 21.50
N ARG A 226 10.37 -3.80 20.94
CA ARG A 226 11.45 -2.90 21.32
C ARG A 226 11.60 -1.82 20.25
N THR A 227 11.26 -0.59 20.61
CA THR A 227 11.43 0.59 19.76
C THR A 227 12.83 1.20 19.93
N ALA A 228 13.24 2.07 19.02
CA ALA A 228 14.60 2.65 18.98
C ALA A 228 15.71 1.58 19.03
N THR A 229 15.43 0.42 18.38
CA THR A 229 16.29 -0.76 18.37
C THR A 229 16.41 -1.26 16.93
N GLY A 230 17.46 -0.83 16.25
CA GLY A 230 17.74 -1.21 14.85
C GLY A 230 18.52 -2.52 14.77
N VAL A 231 18.14 -3.40 13.85
CA VAL A 231 18.99 -4.52 13.46
C VAL A 231 20.01 -4.02 12.44
N VAL A 232 21.30 -4.31 12.67
CA VAL A 232 22.39 -3.84 11.83
C VAL A 232 23.11 -4.98 11.11
N GLU A 233 23.06 -6.21 11.64
CA GLU A 233 23.71 -7.39 11.05
C GLU A 233 22.88 -8.66 11.33
N LEU A 234 22.97 -9.63 10.44
CA LEU A 234 22.52 -11.01 10.66
C LEU A 234 23.70 -11.85 11.18
N ILE A 235 23.43 -12.77 12.11
CA ILE A 235 24.44 -13.69 12.63
C ILE A 235 24.27 -15.03 11.95
N GLU A 236 25.28 -15.41 11.17
CA GLU A 236 25.32 -16.71 10.49
C GLU A 236 26.26 -17.67 11.23
N ASN A 237 25.83 -18.92 11.39
CA ASN A 237 26.62 -19.97 11.95
C ASN A 237 26.34 -21.29 11.21
N GLY A 238 27.39 -21.88 10.60
CA GLY A 238 27.26 -23.12 9.86
C GLY A 238 26.29 -23.04 8.66
N GLY A 239 26.23 -21.92 7.96
CA GLY A 239 25.34 -21.71 6.80
C GLY A 239 23.88 -21.37 7.15
N ARG A 240 23.58 -21.21 8.45
CA ARG A 240 22.26 -20.87 8.96
C ARG A 240 22.27 -19.53 9.67
N ILE A 241 21.24 -18.72 9.47
CA ILE A 241 21.00 -17.50 10.25
C ILE A 241 20.45 -17.91 11.63
N THR A 242 21.20 -17.55 12.68
CA THR A 242 20.95 -17.96 14.07
C THR A 242 20.66 -16.79 15.01
N GLY A 243 20.63 -15.56 14.50
CA GLY A 243 20.35 -14.39 15.29
C GLY A 243 20.65 -13.08 14.57
N VAL A 244 20.67 -12.01 15.32
CA VAL A 244 20.89 -10.64 14.85
C VAL A 244 21.82 -9.87 15.79
N ILE A 245 22.51 -8.86 15.24
CA ILE A 245 23.13 -7.79 16.02
C ILE A 245 22.21 -6.57 15.96
N ILE A 246 21.83 -6.08 17.11
CA ILE A 246 21.05 -4.86 17.25
C ILE A 246 21.95 -3.69 17.66
N ASP A 247 21.54 -2.48 17.24
CA ASP A 247 22.03 -1.23 17.80
C ASP A 247 20.90 -0.54 18.57
N SER A 248 21.15 -0.25 19.83
CA SER A 248 20.25 0.53 20.67
C SER A 248 21.05 1.63 21.34
N ASN A 249 20.89 2.87 20.87
CA ASN A 249 21.61 4.04 21.38
C ASN A 249 23.15 3.89 21.36
N GLY A 250 23.71 3.31 20.28
CA GLY A 250 25.14 3.08 20.12
C GLY A 250 25.68 1.86 20.86
N GLN A 251 24.82 1.08 21.51
CA GLN A 251 25.20 -0.19 22.15
C GLN A 251 24.79 -1.36 21.26
N ARG A 252 25.78 -2.11 20.77
CA ARG A 252 25.57 -3.34 20.01
C ARG A 252 25.36 -4.52 20.93
N LYS A 253 24.31 -5.31 20.65
CA LYS A 253 23.94 -6.51 21.41
C LYS A 253 23.58 -7.64 20.46
N ARG A 254 23.83 -8.86 20.88
CA ARG A 254 23.57 -10.09 20.11
C ARG A 254 22.32 -10.78 20.63
N ILE A 255 21.32 -10.99 19.74
CA ILE A 255 20.09 -11.71 20.06
C ILE A 255 20.04 -12.99 19.23
N GLY A 256 19.95 -14.14 19.87
CA GLY A 256 19.82 -15.44 19.22
C GLY A 256 18.36 -15.76 18.83
N ALA A 257 18.21 -16.50 17.72
CA ALA A 257 16.94 -16.94 17.16
C ALA A 257 17.00 -18.44 16.84
N ARG A 258 16.35 -19.28 17.64
CA ARG A 258 16.38 -20.75 17.46
C ARG A 258 15.75 -21.21 16.16
N LEU A 259 14.62 -20.58 15.79
CA LEU A 259 13.81 -20.94 14.61
C LEU A 259 14.15 -20.06 13.39
N GLY A 260 14.68 -18.86 13.62
CA GLY A 260 15.08 -17.96 12.55
C GLY A 260 14.70 -16.51 12.78
N VAL A 261 14.96 -15.72 11.76
CA VAL A 261 14.75 -14.26 11.70
C VAL A 261 13.79 -13.92 10.57
N LEU A 262 12.77 -13.11 10.83
CA LEU A 262 11.85 -12.59 9.82
C LEU A 262 12.17 -11.11 9.53
N ILE A 263 12.54 -10.79 8.30
CA ILE A 263 12.68 -9.42 7.81
C ILE A 263 11.32 -8.91 7.32
N ASN A 264 10.76 -7.91 8.01
CA ASN A 264 9.58 -7.13 7.62
C ASN A 264 9.82 -5.64 7.91
N ALA A 265 10.97 -5.16 7.46
CA ALA A 265 11.56 -3.87 7.81
C ALA A 265 11.19 -2.73 6.84
N GLY A 266 10.21 -2.96 5.94
CA GLY A 266 9.83 -2.03 4.89
C GLY A 266 10.75 -2.11 3.66
N GLY A 267 10.58 -1.17 2.74
CA GLY A 267 11.35 -1.07 1.51
C GLY A 267 12.45 -0.01 1.57
N PHE A 268 12.77 0.58 0.41
CA PHE A 268 13.85 1.56 0.27
C PHE A 268 13.38 2.92 -0.30
N SER A 269 12.12 3.29 -0.12
CA SER A 269 11.53 4.51 -0.69
C SER A 269 12.25 5.80 -0.27
N HIS A 270 12.82 5.84 0.92
CA HIS A 270 13.60 6.97 1.45
C HIS A 270 15.12 6.82 1.29
N ASN A 271 15.60 5.86 0.49
CA ASN A 271 17.00 5.70 0.15
C ASN A 271 17.27 6.24 -1.25
N GLU A 272 17.83 7.46 -1.33
CA GLU A 272 18.10 8.12 -2.60
C GLU A 272 19.07 7.33 -3.50
N GLN A 273 20.09 6.71 -2.89
CA GLN A 273 21.08 5.93 -3.64
C GLN A 273 20.45 4.69 -4.27
N MET A 274 19.66 3.91 -3.52
CA MET A 274 18.96 2.75 -4.05
C MET A 274 17.92 3.15 -5.11
N ARG A 275 17.21 4.27 -4.92
CA ARG A 275 16.29 4.78 -5.95
C ARG A 275 17.02 5.13 -7.24
N LYS A 276 18.15 5.83 -7.18
CA LYS A 276 18.97 6.14 -8.37
C LYS A 276 19.51 4.89 -9.06
N GLN A 277 19.89 3.88 -8.27
CA GLN A 277 20.46 2.64 -8.79
C GLN A 277 19.42 1.76 -9.50
N TYR A 278 18.22 1.64 -8.96
CA TYR A 278 17.27 0.62 -9.37
C TYR A 278 16.03 1.15 -10.08
N GLN A 279 15.54 2.34 -9.72
CA GLN A 279 14.27 2.84 -10.21
C GLN A 279 14.39 3.66 -11.50
N PRO A 280 13.32 3.75 -12.32
CA PRO A 280 13.28 4.66 -13.45
C PRO A 280 13.56 6.11 -13.03
N GLN A 281 14.20 6.88 -13.91
CA GLN A 281 14.53 8.28 -13.66
C GLN A 281 13.64 9.24 -14.50
N PRO A 282 13.32 10.44 -13.99
CA PRO A 282 13.75 10.99 -12.71
C PRO A 282 13.00 10.37 -11.51
N SER A 283 13.67 10.22 -10.38
CA SER A 283 13.13 9.67 -9.14
C SER A 283 13.55 10.53 -7.96
N SER A 284 12.70 10.68 -6.95
CA SER A 284 12.99 11.52 -5.79
C SER A 284 12.39 10.96 -4.50
N VAL A 285 13.14 11.07 -3.40
CA VAL A 285 12.66 10.70 -2.05
C VAL A 285 11.55 11.61 -1.53
N VAL A 286 11.36 12.81 -2.10
CA VAL A 286 10.24 13.69 -1.73
C VAL A 286 8.93 13.31 -2.41
N TRP A 287 8.95 12.37 -3.36
CA TRP A 287 7.76 11.86 -4.05
C TRP A 287 7.15 10.65 -3.37
N THR A 288 7.64 10.23 -2.23
CA THR A 288 7.09 9.08 -1.50
C THR A 288 6.29 9.50 -0.27
N ASN A 289 5.19 8.78 0.00
CA ASN A 289 4.44 8.83 1.26
C ASN A 289 4.64 7.56 2.11
N ALA A 290 5.68 6.79 1.83
CA ALA A 290 6.07 5.67 2.68
C ALA A 290 6.57 6.15 4.05
N ASN A 291 6.71 5.23 4.98
CA ASN A 291 7.32 5.50 6.29
C ASN A 291 8.75 6.05 6.11
N PRO A 292 9.13 7.16 6.76
CA PRO A 292 10.50 7.69 6.69
C PRO A 292 11.60 6.71 7.10
N GLY A 293 11.24 5.64 7.83
CA GLY A 293 12.15 4.54 8.15
C GLY A 293 12.37 3.53 7.01
N ASP A 294 11.73 3.64 5.85
CA ASP A 294 11.88 2.70 4.74
C ASP A 294 13.15 3.06 3.92
N THR A 295 14.31 2.70 4.44
CA THR A 295 15.65 3.09 3.94
C THR A 295 16.47 1.90 3.40
N GLY A 296 15.88 0.68 3.40
CA GLY A 296 16.41 -0.47 2.66
C GLY A 296 17.56 -1.23 3.32
N GLU A 297 17.94 -0.93 4.55
CA GLU A 297 19.11 -1.52 5.21
C GLU A 297 19.02 -3.05 5.27
N MET A 298 17.86 -3.59 5.64
CA MET A 298 17.71 -5.03 5.78
C MET A 298 17.66 -5.77 4.42
N ILE A 299 17.34 -5.08 3.33
CA ILE A 299 17.50 -5.62 1.96
C ILE A 299 18.99 -5.76 1.66
N GLN A 300 19.78 -4.72 1.95
CA GLN A 300 21.23 -4.74 1.74
C GLN A 300 21.94 -5.77 2.64
N VAL A 301 21.52 -5.86 3.91
CA VAL A 301 22.06 -6.87 4.84
C VAL A 301 21.76 -8.30 4.33
N ALA A 302 20.53 -8.57 3.88
CA ALA A 302 20.19 -9.88 3.32
C ALA A 302 21.00 -10.18 2.04
N GLN A 303 21.22 -9.19 1.18
CA GLN A 303 22.04 -9.32 -0.03
C GLN A 303 23.50 -9.67 0.29
N GLN A 304 24.07 -9.12 1.37
CA GLN A 304 25.41 -9.49 1.85
C GLN A 304 25.52 -10.97 2.24
N HIS A 305 24.41 -11.62 2.62
CA HIS A 305 24.32 -13.06 2.87
C HIS A 305 23.91 -13.87 1.63
N GLY A 306 23.91 -13.25 0.44
CA GLY A 306 23.62 -13.90 -0.83
C GLY A 306 22.14 -13.95 -1.21
N ALA A 307 21.27 -13.18 -0.57
CA ALA A 307 19.86 -13.11 -0.97
C ALA A 307 19.70 -12.55 -2.38
N ALA A 308 18.92 -13.24 -3.22
CA ALA A 308 18.51 -12.75 -4.52
C ALA A 308 17.52 -11.59 -4.39
N LEU A 309 17.57 -10.66 -5.34
CA LEU A 309 16.67 -9.52 -5.43
C LEU A 309 15.87 -9.57 -6.74
N ASP A 310 14.60 -9.12 -6.69
CA ASP A 310 13.74 -8.99 -7.88
C ASP A 310 12.85 -7.75 -7.77
N LEU A 311 12.33 -7.28 -8.91
CA LEU A 311 11.42 -6.13 -9.04
C LEU A 311 11.97 -4.82 -8.44
N MET A 312 13.28 -4.65 -8.33
CA MET A 312 13.90 -3.49 -7.68
C MET A 312 13.56 -2.16 -8.38
N ASP A 313 13.18 -2.22 -9.66
CA ASP A 313 12.70 -1.08 -10.44
C ASP A 313 11.24 -0.70 -10.15
N GLN A 314 10.54 -1.47 -9.30
CA GLN A 314 9.11 -1.29 -9.02
C GLN A 314 8.84 -0.67 -7.66
N ALA A 315 7.79 0.13 -7.63
CA ALA A 315 7.18 0.64 -6.40
C ALA A 315 5.65 0.55 -6.50
N TRP A 316 4.97 0.75 -5.39
CA TRP A 316 3.53 0.99 -5.37
C TRP A 316 3.29 2.42 -5.88
N TRP A 317 3.45 2.59 -7.19
CA TRP A 317 3.38 3.87 -7.87
C TRP A 317 2.01 4.51 -7.71
N VAL A 318 1.98 5.80 -7.42
CA VAL A 318 0.75 6.60 -7.34
C VAL A 318 1.03 7.95 -7.99
N PRO A 319 0.21 8.44 -8.92
CA PRO A 319 0.36 9.81 -9.41
C PRO A 319 0.33 10.80 -8.25
N GLY A 320 1.30 11.69 -8.22
CA GLY A 320 1.44 12.65 -7.14
C GLY A 320 1.65 14.07 -7.63
N THR A 321 1.38 15.05 -6.76
CA THR A 321 1.72 16.46 -6.97
C THR A 321 2.44 17.00 -5.75
N SER A 322 3.44 17.86 -5.95
CA SER A 322 4.20 18.46 -4.86
C SER A 322 3.82 19.94 -4.72
N PRO A 323 3.15 20.34 -3.62
CA PRO A 323 2.61 21.68 -3.47
C PRO A 323 3.69 22.77 -3.32
N VAL A 324 4.82 22.39 -2.77
CA VAL A 324 6.00 23.28 -2.65
C VAL A 324 7.27 22.43 -2.70
N PRO A 325 8.42 22.99 -3.13
CA PRO A 325 9.68 22.27 -3.09
C PRO A 325 10.00 21.75 -1.68
N GLY A 326 10.29 20.44 -1.58
CA GLY A 326 10.62 19.78 -0.32
C GLY A 326 9.43 19.39 0.59
N ALA A 327 8.19 19.75 0.25
CA ALA A 327 7.02 19.26 0.97
C ALA A 327 6.64 17.82 0.52
N PRO A 328 5.98 17.05 1.39
CA PRO A 328 5.45 15.75 1.01
C PRO A 328 4.50 15.83 -0.20
N CYS A 329 4.62 14.88 -1.10
CA CYS A 329 3.79 14.79 -2.28
C CYS A 329 2.34 14.44 -1.90
N PHE A 330 1.35 15.10 -2.51
CA PHE A 330 -0.05 14.64 -2.46
C PHE A 330 -0.24 13.49 -3.43
N MET A 331 -0.78 12.37 -2.95
CA MET A 331 -1.09 11.20 -3.78
C MET A 331 -2.52 11.25 -4.28
N HIS A 332 -2.70 11.05 -5.59
CA HIS A 332 -3.97 11.21 -6.27
C HIS A 332 -4.46 9.88 -6.84
N ASN A 333 -5.57 9.39 -6.35
CA ASN A 333 -6.28 8.24 -6.91
C ASN A 333 -7.79 8.49 -7.01
N ILE A 334 -8.41 9.02 -5.97
CA ILE A 334 -9.85 9.27 -5.89
C ILE A 334 -10.24 10.53 -6.67
N ASP A 335 -9.46 11.57 -6.55
CA ASP A 335 -9.67 12.88 -7.17
C ASP A 335 -9.47 12.84 -8.69
N LEU A 336 -8.52 12.05 -9.21
CA LEU A 336 -8.35 11.83 -10.65
C LEU A 336 -9.55 11.12 -11.31
N SER A 337 -10.27 10.29 -10.55
CA SER A 337 -11.44 9.58 -11.06
C SER A 337 -12.67 10.49 -11.25
N LYS A 338 -12.62 11.75 -10.76
CA LYS A 338 -13.72 12.71 -10.91
C LYS A 338 -13.80 13.26 -12.33
N PRO A 339 -15.00 13.60 -12.84
CA PRO A 339 -15.16 14.19 -14.17
C PRO A 339 -14.53 15.60 -14.26
N HIS A 340 -14.37 16.12 -15.48
CA HIS A 340 -13.85 17.45 -15.80
C HIS A 340 -12.33 17.62 -15.58
N CYS A 341 -11.56 16.55 -15.73
CA CYS A 341 -10.09 16.58 -15.71
C CYS A 341 -9.49 15.48 -16.60
N ILE A 342 -8.29 15.73 -17.12
CA ILE A 342 -7.46 14.77 -17.87
C ILE A 342 -5.99 14.98 -17.52
N VAL A 343 -5.16 13.96 -17.74
CA VAL A 343 -3.69 14.06 -17.63
C VAL A 343 -3.07 14.02 -19.01
N VAL A 344 -2.27 15.04 -19.33
CA VAL A 344 -1.63 15.20 -20.64
C VAL A 344 -0.11 15.29 -20.52
N ASN A 345 0.59 14.94 -21.60
CA ASN A 345 2.02 15.17 -21.78
C ASN A 345 2.32 16.59 -22.31
N ARG A 346 3.59 16.90 -22.56
CA ARG A 346 4.02 18.20 -23.11
C ARG A 346 3.49 18.49 -24.52
N ASN A 347 3.15 17.45 -25.28
CA ASN A 347 2.50 17.60 -26.59
C ASN A 347 0.99 17.82 -26.48
N GLY A 348 0.45 18.04 -25.28
CA GLY A 348 -0.97 18.22 -25.02
C GLY A 348 -1.82 16.97 -25.22
N ARG A 349 -1.20 15.78 -25.34
CA ARG A 349 -1.91 14.52 -25.58
C ARG A 349 -2.16 13.78 -24.27
N ARG A 350 -3.37 13.26 -24.10
CA ARG A 350 -3.76 12.43 -22.96
C ARG A 350 -2.96 11.13 -22.91
N ILE A 351 -2.59 10.66 -21.73
CA ILE A 351 -1.63 9.57 -21.56
C ILE A 351 -2.14 8.38 -20.75
N MET A 352 -3.34 8.43 -20.17
CA MET A 352 -3.86 7.38 -19.29
C MET A 352 -5.37 7.40 -19.14
N ASN A 353 -5.92 6.32 -18.58
CA ASN A 353 -7.23 6.32 -17.94
C ASN A 353 -7.06 6.82 -16.50
N GLU A 354 -7.47 8.03 -16.21
CA GLU A 354 -7.29 8.66 -14.90
C GLU A 354 -8.05 7.95 -13.78
N SER A 355 -9.01 7.09 -14.12
CA SER A 355 -9.84 6.34 -13.16
C SER A 355 -9.36 4.91 -12.89
N GLN A 356 -8.37 4.41 -13.63
CA GLN A 356 -7.86 3.05 -13.45
C GLN A 356 -6.95 2.90 -12.20
N SER A 357 -6.35 1.72 -12.04
CA SER A 357 -5.34 1.45 -11.01
C SER A 357 -4.29 2.56 -10.92
N TYR A 358 -4.12 3.11 -9.73
CA TYR A 358 -3.13 4.18 -9.51
C TYR A 358 -1.69 3.72 -9.79
N MET A 359 -1.36 2.43 -9.60
CA MET A 359 -0.05 1.91 -9.96
C MET A 359 0.15 1.95 -11.48
N ALA A 360 -0.86 1.57 -12.27
CA ALA A 360 -0.81 1.67 -13.72
C ALA A 360 -0.68 3.13 -14.19
N ASN A 361 -1.33 4.08 -13.50
CA ASN A 361 -1.22 5.50 -13.76
C ASN A 361 0.17 6.05 -13.41
N GLY A 362 0.75 5.65 -12.28
CA GLY A 362 2.13 6.01 -11.93
C GLY A 362 3.15 5.46 -12.92
N GLN A 363 2.97 4.22 -13.39
CA GLN A 363 3.80 3.63 -14.46
C GLN A 363 3.61 4.35 -15.80
N ALA A 364 2.39 4.84 -16.10
CA ALA A 364 2.12 5.59 -17.33
C ALA A 364 2.91 6.91 -17.37
N LEU A 365 3.08 7.59 -16.22
CA LEU A 365 3.90 8.80 -16.15
C LEU A 365 5.34 8.52 -16.60
N TYR A 366 5.96 7.42 -16.15
CA TYR A 366 7.32 7.06 -16.60
C TYR A 366 7.41 6.67 -18.08
N ARG A 367 6.33 6.15 -18.68
CA ARG A 367 6.32 5.81 -20.11
C ARG A 367 6.19 7.02 -21.04
N HIS A 368 5.80 8.17 -20.49
CA HIS A 368 5.60 9.41 -21.25
C HIS A 368 6.52 10.52 -20.74
N ASP A 369 5.96 11.51 -20.03
CA ASP A 369 6.72 12.67 -19.56
C ASP A 369 6.71 12.77 -18.02
N VAL A 370 7.84 13.15 -17.45
CA VAL A 370 7.94 13.54 -16.04
C VAL A 370 8.52 14.95 -15.96
N PRO A 371 7.74 15.95 -15.49
CA PRO A 371 6.34 15.85 -15.12
C PRO A 371 5.39 15.79 -16.34
N ALA A 372 4.24 15.12 -16.14
CA ALA A 372 3.04 15.32 -16.94
C ALA A 372 2.17 16.41 -16.31
N TYR A 373 1.04 16.75 -16.94
CA TYR A 373 0.17 17.82 -16.45
C TYR A 373 -1.26 17.33 -16.29
N LEU A 374 -1.80 17.49 -15.08
CA LEU A 374 -3.24 17.37 -14.88
C LEU A 374 -3.90 18.68 -15.29
N ILE A 375 -4.83 18.61 -16.22
CA ILE A 375 -5.68 19.73 -16.67
C ILE A 375 -7.08 19.55 -16.11
N MET A 376 -7.63 20.57 -15.49
CA MET A 376 -8.99 20.56 -14.97
C MET A 376 -9.69 21.90 -15.16
N GLU A 377 -11.01 21.91 -15.09
CA GLU A 377 -11.80 23.12 -15.17
C GLU A 377 -12.44 23.53 -13.82
N SER A 378 -13.13 24.67 -13.82
CA SER A 378 -13.71 25.29 -12.64
C SER A 378 -14.72 24.37 -11.90
N ARG A 379 -15.54 23.58 -12.61
CA ARG A 379 -16.49 22.63 -12.01
C ARG A 379 -15.80 21.57 -11.17
N HIS A 380 -14.66 21.04 -11.65
CA HIS A 380 -13.89 20.07 -10.88
C HIS A 380 -13.49 20.66 -9.52
N ARG A 381 -12.81 21.81 -9.52
CA ARG A 381 -12.34 22.47 -8.29
C ARG A 381 -13.46 22.86 -7.33
N LYS A 382 -14.60 23.31 -7.85
CA LYS A 382 -15.77 23.70 -7.02
C LYS A 382 -16.50 22.52 -6.42
N ARG A 383 -16.47 21.34 -7.08
CA ARG A 383 -17.32 20.21 -6.72
C ARG A 383 -16.60 19.13 -5.91
N TYR A 384 -15.28 18.98 -6.12
CA TYR A 384 -14.53 17.86 -5.56
C TYR A 384 -13.36 18.34 -4.71
N PRO A 385 -12.99 17.57 -3.65
CA PRO A 385 -11.76 17.81 -2.92
C PRO A 385 -10.56 17.63 -3.85
N TRP A 386 -9.45 18.32 -3.54
CA TRP A 386 -8.18 18.13 -4.20
C TRP A 386 -7.05 18.05 -3.18
N GLY A 387 -6.29 16.97 -3.20
CA GLY A 387 -5.37 16.66 -2.13
C GLY A 387 -6.11 16.60 -0.78
N TYR A 388 -5.67 17.42 0.18
CA TYR A 388 -6.33 17.52 1.50
C TYR A 388 -7.28 18.71 1.61
N GLN A 389 -7.53 19.44 0.52
CA GLN A 389 -8.38 20.63 0.52
C GLN A 389 -9.84 20.29 0.20
N ALA A 390 -10.75 20.93 0.92
CA ALA A 390 -12.17 20.81 0.66
C ALA A 390 -12.54 21.38 -0.73
N PRO A 391 -13.70 20.99 -1.30
CA PRO A 391 -14.18 21.54 -2.56
C PRO A 391 -14.20 23.07 -2.56
N GLY A 392 -13.67 23.67 -3.62
CA GLY A 392 -13.63 25.13 -3.80
C GLY A 392 -12.53 25.85 -3.01
N ILE A 393 -11.87 25.20 -2.08
CA ILE A 393 -10.80 25.83 -1.28
C ILE A 393 -9.47 25.73 -2.04
N THR A 394 -8.86 26.88 -2.29
CA THR A 394 -7.53 26.99 -2.90
C THR A 394 -6.65 27.84 -2.01
N PRO A 395 -5.64 27.27 -1.35
CA PRO A 395 -4.69 28.03 -0.56
C PRO A 395 -3.96 29.07 -1.43
N PRO A 396 -3.82 30.33 -0.99
CA PRO A 396 -3.16 31.37 -1.78
C PRO A 396 -1.73 31.02 -2.21
N GLU A 397 -1.00 30.28 -1.37
CA GLU A 397 0.36 29.81 -1.63
C GLU A 397 0.46 28.87 -2.82
N TRP A 398 -0.62 28.22 -3.25
CA TRP A 398 -0.61 27.32 -4.41
C TRP A 398 -0.39 28.08 -5.73
N GLU A 399 -0.99 29.27 -5.87
CA GLU A 399 -0.78 30.13 -7.04
C GLU A 399 0.59 30.83 -6.97
N SER A 400 0.95 31.39 -5.79
CA SER A 400 2.22 32.13 -5.63
C SER A 400 3.47 31.26 -5.73
N SER A 401 3.38 29.98 -5.34
CA SER A 401 4.49 29.02 -5.49
C SER A 401 4.60 28.45 -6.91
N GLY A 402 3.61 28.69 -7.78
CA GLY A 402 3.54 28.06 -9.11
C GLY A 402 3.06 26.61 -9.10
N TYR A 403 2.70 26.06 -7.95
CA TYR A 403 2.11 24.71 -7.83
C TYR A 403 0.80 24.61 -8.62
N LEU A 404 -0.08 25.58 -8.46
CA LEU A 404 -1.31 25.73 -9.24
C LEU A 404 -1.10 26.75 -10.34
N LYS A 405 -1.22 26.32 -11.59
CA LYS A 405 -1.28 27.21 -12.75
C LYS A 405 -2.75 27.42 -13.12
N LYS A 406 -3.17 28.68 -13.33
CA LYS A 406 -4.54 29.07 -13.59
C LYS A 406 -4.60 30.03 -14.75
N ALA A 407 -5.58 29.86 -15.66
CA ALA A 407 -5.78 30.72 -16.82
C ALA A 407 -7.25 30.75 -17.23
N ASN A 408 -7.64 31.76 -18.02
CA ASN A 408 -9.00 31.88 -18.54
C ASN A 408 -9.19 31.19 -19.91
N THR A 409 -8.09 30.88 -20.59
CA THR A 409 -8.12 30.11 -21.85
C THR A 409 -7.18 28.91 -21.76
N LEU A 410 -7.40 27.91 -22.61
CA LEU A 410 -6.54 26.74 -22.71
C LEU A 410 -5.17 27.07 -23.26
N GLU A 411 -5.10 28.02 -24.20
CA GLU A 411 -3.87 28.51 -24.81
C GLU A 411 -2.96 29.19 -23.77
N GLU A 412 -3.55 30.05 -22.95
CA GLU A 412 -2.84 30.71 -21.85
C GLU A 412 -2.34 29.68 -20.84
N LEU A 413 -3.18 28.69 -20.49
CA LEU A 413 -2.78 27.62 -19.58
C LEU A 413 -1.64 26.77 -20.15
N ALA A 414 -1.73 26.39 -21.43
CA ALA A 414 -0.70 25.64 -22.12
C ALA A 414 0.64 26.39 -22.13
N ALA A 415 0.63 27.68 -22.44
CA ALA A 415 1.83 28.53 -22.42
C ALA A 415 2.47 28.56 -21.01
N ARG A 416 1.66 28.69 -19.94
CA ARG A 416 2.15 28.67 -18.55
C ARG A 416 2.75 27.34 -18.14
N CYS A 417 2.35 26.24 -18.79
CA CYS A 417 2.84 24.88 -18.52
C CYS A 417 3.96 24.43 -19.46
N GLY A 418 4.23 25.13 -20.54
CA GLY A 418 5.12 24.66 -21.60
C GLY A 418 4.54 23.47 -22.37
N ILE A 419 3.22 23.40 -22.52
CA ILE A 419 2.48 22.41 -23.29
C ILE A 419 2.21 22.97 -24.69
N ASP A 420 2.18 22.11 -25.72
CA ASP A 420 1.72 22.50 -27.05
C ASP A 420 0.25 22.95 -27.01
N PRO A 421 -0.05 24.24 -27.31
CA PRO A 421 -1.40 24.76 -27.22
C PRO A 421 -2.38 24.13 -28.22
N GLN A 422 -1.91 23.81 -29.43
CA GLN A 422 -2.76 23.18 -30.44
C GLN A 422 -3.06 21.73 -30.05
N GLY A 423 -2.03 20.99 -29.62
CA GLY A 423 -2.21 19.63 -29.12
C GLY A 423 -3.19 19.54 -27.96
N LEU A 424 -3.09 20.46 -26.99
CA LEU A 424 -4.01 20.52 -25.86
C LEU A 424 -5.45 20.81 -26.30
N ARG A 425 -5.65 21.76 -27.21
CA ARG A 425 -6.99 22.10 -27.74
C ARG A 425 -7.63 20.92 -28.46
N ASP A 426 -6.88 20.26 -29.34
CA ASP A 426 -7.35 19.10 -30.11
C ASP A 426 -7.75 17.96 -29.18
N GLU A 427 -6.92 17.69 -28.15
CA GLU A 427 -7.18 16.62 -27.16
C GLU A 427 -8.42 16.91 -26.32
N ILE A 428 -8.58 18.16 -25.83
CA ILE A 428 -9.76 18.55 -25.06
C ILE A 428 -11.02 18.50 -25.93
N THR A 429 -10.94 18.93 -27.20
CA THR A 429 -12.08 18.82 -28.13
C THR A 429 -12.50 17.37 -28.32
N LYS A 430 -11.53 16.46 -28.53
CA LYS A 430 -11.79 15.03 -28.66
C LYS A 430 -12.39 14.45 -27.35
N PHE A 431 -11.79 14.78 -26.20
CA PHE A 431 -12.28 14.32 -24.88
C PHE A 431 -13.69 14.83 -24.58
N ASN A 432 -14.05 16.05 -24.95
CA ASN A 432 -15.39 16.60 -24.79
C ASN A 432 -16.41 15.83 -25.64
N GLY A 433 -16.02 15.34 -26.82
CA GLY A 433 -16.83 14.40 -27.61
C GLY A 433 -17.09 13.08 -26.88
N PHE A 434 -16.06 12.54 -26.19
CA PHE A 434 -16.21 11.34 -25.36
C PHE A 434 -17.12 11.61 -24.15
N ALA A 435 -17.00 12.77 -23.51
CA ALA A 435 -17.87 13.15 -22.40
C ALA A 435 -19.33 13.24 -22.82
N THR A 436 -19.62 13.77 -24.01
CA THR A 436 -20.96 13.87 -24.58
C THR A 436 -21.53 12.50 -24.94
N SER A 437 -20.74 11.63 -25.58
CA SER A 437 -21.18 10.28 -25.96
C SER A 437 -21.22 9.31 -24.77
N GLY A 438 -20.50 9.62 -23.69
CA GLY A 438 -20.34 8.76 -22.52
C GLY A 438 -19.36 7.59 -22.73
N ARG A 439 -18.58 7.59 -23.82
CA ARG A 439 -17.64 6.52 -24.16
C ARG A 439 -16.26 7.10 -24.47
N ASP A 440 -15.26 6.69 -23.69
CA ASP A 440 -13.86 7.01 -23.91
C ASP A 440 -13.24 5.95 -24.82
N LEU A 441 -13.02 6.31 -26.08
CA LEU A 441 -12.50 5.38 -27.09
C LEU A 441 -10.97 5.21 -27.01
N ASP A 442 -10.26 6.12 -26.31
CA ASP A 442 -8.80 6.04 -26.21
C ASP A 442 -8.34 5.17 -25.03
N PHE A 443 -8.95 5.35 -23.87
CA PHE A 443 -8.50 4.72 -22.63
C PHE A 443 -9.60 3.97 -21.87
N HIS A 444 -10.83 3.91 -22.38
CA HIS A 444 -11.95 3.19 -21.80
C HIS A 444 -12.31 3.65 -20.37
N ARG A 445 -12.12 4.94 -20.08
CA ARG A 445 -12.41 5.53 -18.76
C ARG A 445 -13.89 5.45 -18.42
N GLY A 446 -14.18 4.78 -17.30
CA GLY A 446 -15.55 4.56 -16.84
C GLY A 446 -16.23 3.32 -17.41
N ASP A 447 -15.50 2.43 -18.10
CA ASP A 447 -16.05 1.14 -18.56
C ASP A 447 -16.10 0.12 -17.41
N ARG A 448 -15.12 0.14 -16.50
CA ARG A 448 -15.00 -0.77 -15.35
C ARG A 448 -15.86 -0.33 -14.17
N GLY A 449 -16.28 -1.30 -13.36
CA GLY A 449 -16.91 -1.05 -12.07
C GLY A 449 -16.01 -0.26 -11.13
N TYR A 450 -14.72 -0.59 -11.09
CA TYR A 450 -13.71 0.16 -10.33
C TYR A 450 -13.62 1.63 -10.76
N ASP A 451 -13.53 1.94 -12.06
CA ASP A 451 -13.47 3.30 -12.57
C ASP A 451 -14.66 4.14 -12.05
N ARG A 452 -15.86 3.55 -12.13
CA ARG A 452 -17.12 4.21 -11.72
C ARG A 452 -17.25 4.35 -10.21
N TRP A 453 -16.54 3.54 -9.42
CA TRP A 453 -16.64 3.55 -7.97
C TRP A 453 -16.33 4.93 -7.38
N PHE A 454 -15.30 5.60 -7.86
CA PHE A 454 -14.93 6.94 -7.43
C PHE A 454 -15.46 8.07 -8.34
N GLY A 455 -16.19 7.76 -9.39
CA GLY A 455 -16.85 8.74 -10.25
C GLY A 455 -17.93 9.56 -9.53
N ASP A 456 -18.55 10.50 -10.24
CA ASP A 456 -19.73 11.25 -9.75
C ASP A 456 -21.01 10.69 -10.39
N PRO A 457 -21.85 9.95 -9.65
CA PRO A 457 -23.05 9.34 -10.20
C PRO A 457 -24.11 10.36 -10.68
N THR A 458 -23.95 11.64 -10.34
CA THR A 458 -24.84 12.72 -10.79
C THR A 458 -24.46 13.24 -12.18
N VAL A 459 -23.27 12.86 -12.70
CA VAL A 459 -22.82 13.19 -14.05
C VAL A 459 -23.23 12.07 -15.01
N LYS A 460 -23.87 12.45 -16.11
CA LYS A 460 -24.39 11.53 -17.13
C LYS A 460 -23.86 11.92 -18.50
N PRO A 461 -23.72 10.96 -19.40
CA PRO A 461 -24.04 9.52 -19.30
C PRO A 461 -22.99 8.68 -18.56
N ASN A 462 -21.74 9.16 -18.36
CA ASN A 462 -20.65 8.44 -17.69
C ASN A 462 -20.17 9.22 -16.46
N PRO A 463 -20.12 8.61 -15.26
CA PRO A 463 -19.77 9.29 -14.01
C PRO A 463 -18.32 9.78 -13.94
N ASN A 464 -17.45 9.33 -14.85
CA ASN A 464 -16.02 9.69 -14.89
C ASN A 464 -15.69 10.71 -15.99
N LEU A 465 -16.59 10.92 -16.96
CA LEU A 465 -16.38 11.80 -18.10
C LEU A 465 -17.18 13.09 -17.93
N GLY A 466 -16.50 14.22 -18.00
CA GLY A 466 -17.13 15.54 -17.97
C GLY A 466 -16.35 16.51 -18.83
N ALA A 467 -17.04 17.21 -19.72
CA ALA A 467 -16.41 18.14 -20.64
C ALA A 467 -15.59 19.21 -19.90
N ILE A 468 -14.48 19.63 -20.50
CA ILE A 468 -13.58 20.68 -20.02
C ILE A 468 -13.85 21.94 -20.87
N GLU A 469 -14.71 22.85 -20.37
CA GLU A 469 -15.24 23.97 -21.13
C GLU A 469 -15.33 25.27 -20.33
N GLN A 470 -15.42 25.17 -18.99
CA GLN A 470 -15.74 26.31 -18.13
C GLN A 470 -14.49 26.88 -17.45
N PRO A 471 -14.10 28.12 -17.82
CA PRO A 471 -13.00 28.79 -17.15
C PRO A 471 -13.34 29.13 -15.67
N PRO A 472 -12.35 29.43 -14.84
CA PRO A 472 -10.93 29.28 -15.13
C PRO A 472 -10.52 27.83 -15.26
N PHE A 473 -9.47 27.59 -16.09
CA PHE A 473 -8.79 26.31 -16.21
C PHE A 473 -7.60 26.27 -15.26
N TYR A 474 -7.27 25.06 -14.80
CA TYR A 474 -6.18 24.83 -13.85
C TYR A 474 -5.26 23.73 -14.33
N ALA A 475 -3.98 23.83 -13.99
CA ALA A 475 -3.01 22.77 -14.20
C ALA A 475 -2.14 22.53 -12.97
N PHE A 476 -1.77 21.26 -12.77
CA PHE A 476 -0.80 20.80 -11.78
C PHE A 476 0.23 19.89 -12.45
N GLU A 477 1.49 20.01 -12.03
CA GLU A 477 2.53 19.09 -12.45
C GLU A 477 2.37 17.76 -11.72
N MET A 478 2.29 16.66 -12.48
CA MET A 478 2.12 15.29 -11.99
C MET A 478 3.44 14.54 -12.05
N VAL A 479 3.81 13.91 -10.96
CA VAL A 479 5.02 13.09 -10.84
C VAL A 479 4.66 11.64 -10.44
N PRO A 480 5.50 10.66 -10.80
CA PRO A 480 5.32 9.28 -10.34
C PRO A 480 5.76 9.15 -8.88
N GLY A 481 4.83 9.42 -7.96
CA GLY A 481 5.04 9.19 -6.54
C GLY A 481 4.84 7.72 -6.17
N ASP A 482 5.08 7.37 -4.91
CA ASP A 482 4.87 6.03 -4.37
C ASP A 482 4.42 6.03 -2.91
N VAL A 483 3.89 4.89 -2.48
CA VAL A 483 3.53 4.61 -1.08
C VAL A 483 4.36 3.44 -0.51
N GLY A 484 5.50 3.14 -1.12
CA GLY A 484 6.42 2.07 -0.77
C GLY A 484 7.03 1.41 -2.00
N THR A 485 8.19 0.76 -1.86
CA THR A 485 8.75 -0.07 -2.94
C THR A 485 8.06 -1.42 -3.02
N ALA A 486 8.05 -2.04 -4.22
CA ALA A 486 7.46 -3.34 -4.50
C ALA A 486 8.51 -4.40 -4.82
N GLY A 487 9.76 -4.00 -4.97
CA GLY A 487 10.91 -4.87 -5.15
C GLY A 487 11.69 -5.08 -3.87
N GLY A 488 12.47 -6.17 -3.84
CA GLY A 488 13.30 -6.56 -2.70
C GLY A 488 13.73 -8.02 -2.77
N ILE A 489 13.89 -8.64 -1.62
CA ILE A 489 14.37 -10.00 -1.40
C ILE A 489 13.44 -11.02 -2.05
N VAL A 490 14.00 -11.97 -2.80
CA VAL A 490 13.26 -13.10 -3.36
C VAL A 490 12.99 -14.13 -2.25
N THR A 491 11.74 -14.61 -2.18
CA THR A 491 11.34 -15.66 -1.24
C THR A 491 10.51 -16.74 -1.93
N ASP A 492 10.48 -17.93 -1.34
CA ASP A 492 9.61 -19.02 -1.76
C ASP A 492 8.18 -18.92 -1.19
N GLU A 493 7.36 -19.95 -1.43
CA GLU A 493 5.97 -20.07 -0.93
C GLU A 493 5.86 -20.18 0.60
N HIS A 494 6.96 -20.43 1.30
CA HIS A 494 7.08 -20.46 2.75
C HIS A 494 7.67 -19.18 3.34
N ALA A 495 7.88 -18.16 2.51
CA ALA A 495 8.56 -16.92 2.85
C ALA A 495 10.04 -17.07 3.24
N ARG A 496 10.70 -18.21 2.90
CA ARG A 496 12.12 -18.41 3.11
C ARG A 496 12.91 -17.63 2.05
N VAL A 497 13.99 -17.01 2.46
CA VAL A 497 14.83 -16.21 1.56
C VAL A 497 15.63 -17.14 0.63
N LEU A 498 15.67 -16.81 -0.65
CA LEU A 498 16.37 -17.55 -1.69
C LEU A 498 17.63 -16.83 -2.16
N ARG A 499 18.64 -17.60 -2.57
CA ARG A 499 19.80 -17.13 -3.34
C ARG A 499 19.48 -17.11 -4.84
N GLU A 500 20.39 -16.57 -5.64
CA GLU A 500 20.24 -16.50 -7.11
C GLU A 500 20.14 -17.88 -7.76
N ASP A 501 20.78 -18.90 -7.19
CA ASP A 501 20.70 -20.29 -7.64
C ASP A 501 19.44 -21.03 -7.19
N GLY A 502 18.54 -20.34 -6.49
CA GLY A 502 17.32 -20.90 -5.94
C GLY A 502 17.49 -21.63 -4.61
N SER A 503 18.70 -21.76 -4.08
CA SER A 503 18.94 -22.37 -2.77
C SER A 503 18.45 -21.47 -1.64
N ILE A 504 18.08 -22.10 -0.50
CA ILE A 504 17.51 -21.40 0.66
C ILE A 504 18.63 -20.85 1.54
N ILE A 505 18.44 -19.65 2.08
CA ILE A 505 19.22 -19.16 3.23
C ILE A 505 18.52 -19.66 4.49
N ASP A 506 19.05 -20.74 5.08
CA ASP A 506 18.41 -21.37 6.23
C ASP A 506 18.29 -20.42 7.44
N GLY A 507 17.15 -20.47 8.12
CA GLY A 507 16.85 -19.60 9.27
C GLY A 507 16.49 -18.15 8.90
N LEU A 508 16.40 -17.79 7.60
CA LEU A 508 16.05 -16.46 7.16
C LEU A 508 14.73 -16.44 6.39
N TYR A 509 13.82 -15.57 6.84
CA TYR A 509 12.51 -15.31 6.24
C TYR A 509 12.38 -13.84 5.91
N ALA A 510 11.54 -13.51 4.92
CA ALA A 510 11.22 -12.12 4.60
C ALA A 510 9.79 -11.95 4.10
N THR A 511 9.20 -10.76 4.32
CA THR A 511 7.86 -10.40 3.85
C THR A 511 7.68 -8.89 3.69
N GLY A 512 6.52 -8.49 3.18
CA GLY A 512 6.15 -7.08 2.97
C GLY A 512 7.03 -6.38 1.94
N ASN A 513 7.20 -5.07 2.08
CA ASN A 513 8.00 -4.28 1.14
C ASN A 513 9.51 -4.57 1.20
N SER A 514 9.97 -5.42 2.14
CA SER A 514 11.34 -5.95 2.12
C SER A 514 11.54 -6.99 1.03
N THR A 515 10.46 -7.50 0.41
CA THR A 515 10.50 -8.59 -0.57
C THR A 515 10.01 -8.16 -1.94
N ALA A 516 10.45 -8.89 -2.96
CA ALA A 516 9.81 -8.86 -4.27
C ALA A 516 8.35 -9.31 -4.15
N SER A 517 7.45 -8.46 -4.65
CA SER A 517 6.02 -8.62 -4.42
C SER A 517 5.44 -9.81 -5.18
N VAL A 518 4.58 -10.60 -4.50
CA VAL A 518 3.76 -11.63 -5.14
C VAL A 518 2.77 -11.05 -6.17
N MET A 519 2.53 -9.74 -6.13
CA MET A 519 1.71 -9.01 -7.11
C MET A 519 2.50 -8.61 -8.36
N GLY A 520 3.78 -8.93 -8.46
CA GLY A 520 4.62 -8.58 -9.60
C GLY A 520 4.63 -7.08 -9.87
N ARG A 521 4.40 -6.73 -11.14
CA ARG A 521 4.35 -5.34 -11.64
C ARG A 521 2.93 -4.76 -11.66
N CYS A 522 1.99 -5.36 -10.91
CA CYS A 522 0.58 -5.00 -10.89
C CYS A 522 0.11 -4.65 -9.47
N TYR A 523 -0.91 -3.82 -9.36
CA TYR A 523 -1.66 -3.63 -8.12
C TYR A 523 -3.11 -4.05 -8.38
N PRO A 524 -3.46 -5.31 -8.08
CA PRO A 524 -4.72 -5.90 -8.55
C PRO A 524 -5.95 -5.32 -7.84
N ALA A 525 -5.81 -4.88 -6.60
CA ALA A 525 -6.92 -4.32 -5.83
C ALA A 525 -6.43 -3.57 -4.58
N ALA A 526 -7.33 -2.80 -3.97
CA ALA A 526 -7.06 -2.07 -2.74
C ALA A 526 -6.60 -2.99 -1.60
N GLY A 527 -5.38 -2.79 -1.12
CA GLY A 527 -4.82 -3.53 0.01
C GLY A 527 -4.00 -4.77 -0.35
N ALA A 528 -3.69 -5.00 -1.62
CA ALA A 528 -2.90 -6.15 -2.06
C ALA A 528 -1.50 -6.19 -1.44
N SER A 529 -0.80 -5.05 -1.32
CA SER A 529 0.53 -4.96 -0.71
C SER A 529 0.53 -5.29 0.79
N ILE A 530 -0.46 -4.76 1.53
CA ILE A 530 -0.57 -5.00 2.97
C ILE A 530 -0.97 -6.44 3.22
N ALA A 531 -1.92 -6.98 2.45
CA ALA A 531 -2.34 -8.37 2.55
C ALA A 531 -1.15 -9.32 2.36
N ALA A 532 -0.30 -9.10 1.34
CA ALA A 532 0.91 -9.90 1.13
C ALA A 532 1.83 -9.90 2.36
N SER A 533 2.03 -8.74 2.99
CA SER A 533 2.84 -8.66 4.22
C SER A 533 2.28 -9.50 5.36
N PHE A 534 0.95 -9.42 5.60
CA PHE A 534 0.28 -10.20 6.65
C PHE A 534 0.31 -11.70 6.38
N VAL A 535 -0.05 -12.10 5.15
CA VAL A 535 -0.17 -13.50 4.76
C VAL A 535 1.18 -14.21 4.80
N PHE A 536 2.23 -13.63 4.19
CA PHE A 536 3.55 -14.26 4.19
C PHE A 536 4.24 -14.22 5.56
N ALA A 537 3.94 -13.24 6.43
CA ALA A 537 4.40 -13.28 7.80
C ALA A 537 3.74 -14.40 8.61
N TYR A 538 2.45 -14.63 8.39
CA TYR A 538 1.72 -15.75 8.98
C TYR A 538 2.27 -17.10 8.50
N ILE A 539 2.53 -17.24 7.20
CA ILE A 539 3.17 -18.43 6.59
C ILE A 539 4.57 -18.66 7.18
N ALA A 540 5.40 -17.61 7.27
CA ALA A 540 6.75 -17.71 7.83
C ALA A 540 6.73 -18.24 9.27
N ALA A 541 5.84 -17.70 10.10
CA ALA A 541 5.69 -18.14 11.50
C ALA A 541 5.22 -19.60 11.60
N GLN A 542 4.28 -20.02 10.75
CA GLN A 542 3.82 -21.42 10.67
C GLN A 542 4.93 -22.36 10.26
N HIS A 543 5.68 -21.99 9.21
CA HIS A 543 6.78 -22.82 8.71
C HIS A 543 7.91 -22.96 9.74
N ALA A 544 8.34 -21.85 10.34
CA ALA A 544 9.39 -21.85 11.37
C ALA A 544 8.99 -22.70 12.59
N ALA A 545 7.75 -22.65 13.01
CA ALA A 545 7.25 -23.45 14.15
C ALA A 545 7.23 -24.97 13.84
N LYS A 546 6.83 -25.37 12.63
CA LYS A 546 6.80 -26.78 12.20
C LYS A 546 8.18 -27.40 12.09
N ALA A 547 9.17 -26.66 11.57
CA ALA A 547 10.55 -27.12 11.43
C ALA A 547 11.21 -27.54 12.75
N SER A 548 10.65 -27.12 13.90
CA SER A 548 11.13 -27.48 15.23
C SER A 548 10.48 -28.74 15.85
N SER A 549 9.51 -29.36 15.16
CA SER A 549 8.85 -30.58 15.67
C SER A 549 9.66 -31.83 15.32
N PRO A 550 9.99 -32.73 16.26
CA PRO A 550 10.93 -33.86 16.04
C PRO A 550 10.47 -34.95 15.07
N SER A 551 9.32 -34.84 14.42
CA SER A 551 8.68 -35.94 13.69
C SER A 551 9.12 -36.15 12.23
N GLU A 552 9.78 -35.18 11.59
CA GLU A 552 10.11 -35.30 10.14
C GLU A 552 11.58 -35.63 9.83
N SER A 553 12.52 -35.54 10.79
CA SER A 553 13.92 -35.87 10.56
C SER A 553 14.22 -37.36 10.47
N LYS A 554 13.27 -38.26 10.76
CA LYS A 554 13.48 -39.74 10.74
C LYS A 554 12.90 -40.44 9.50
N ALA A 555 12.19 -39.76 8.63
CA ALA A 555 11.63 -40.40 7.42
C ALA A 555 12.59 -40.45 6.22
N SER A 556 13.58 -39.57 6.15
CA SER A 556 14.51 -39.52 5.00
C SER A 556 15.76 -40.42 5.13
N GLN A 557 15.99 -41.06 6.28
CA GLN A 557 17.16 -41.94 6.52
C GLN A 557 16.86 -43.45 6.46
N ARG A 558 15.65 -43.86 6.05
CA ARG A 558 15.29 -45.29 5.95
C ARG A 558 15.04 -45.81 4.54
N HIS A 559 15.38 -45.10 3.49
CA HIS A 559 15.44 -45.62 2.12
C HIS A 559 16.72 -45.12 1.45
N GLY A 560 17.83 -45.74 1.78
CA GLY A 560 19.10 -45.71 1.13
C GLY A 560 19.68 -47.11 1.16
#